data_e1dfd4342a77c63a6ea75e9bdc32669b
#
_entry.id   e1dfd4342a77c63a6ea75e9bdc32669b
#
_cell.length_a   1.000
_cell.length_b   1.000
_cell.length_c   1.000
_cell.angle_alpha   90.00
_cell.angle_beta   90.00
_cell.angle_gamma   90.00
#
_symmetry.space_group_name_H-M   'P 1'
#
loop_
_entity.id
_entity.type
_entity.pdbx_description
1 polymer ?
#
loop_
_entity_poly.entity_id
_entity_poly.type
_entity_poly.pdbx_seq_one_letter_code
_entity_poly.pdbx_strand_id
1 'polypeptide(L)'
;VWNVIQKVSLAGGEHLSLNDMAQEMYCSPKVLNQRIKNACGYTYFQLQQYGRIINACALLHFTELTMEYVSGLLGFPSVPAFYRVFEQHCNMTPREYQREFIGNGKMEMEGDGIGMQFLQYLHLNFMKEINIEKMSEEFYLKPYTVKQIFKNVFGTDFRSLLNEIRVCYAAAFLRSTKLS
;
A
#
# COMPACT_ATOMS: atom_id res chain seq x y z
N VAL A 1 -3.12 1.76 -16.06
CA VAL A 1 -1.88 1.74 -15.25
C VAL A 1 -2.23 1.79 -13.77
N TRP A 2 -3.04 2.73 -13.33
CA TRP A 2 -3.39 2.86 -11.92
C TRP A 2 -4.11 1.64 -11.34
N ASN A 3 -4.92 0.91 -12.14
CA ASN A 3 -5.49 -0.37 -11.74
C ASN A 3 -4.40 -1.42 -11.39
N VAL A 4 -3.27 -1.41 -12.10
CA VAL A 4 -2.13 -2.28 -11.78
C VAL A 4 -1.45 -1.83 -10.50
N ILE A 5 -1.23 -0.53 -10.33
CA ILE A 5 -0.63 0.05 -9.11
C ILE A 5 -1.49 -0.31 -7.89
N GLN A 6 -2.81 -0.15 -8.00
CA GLN A 6 -3.76 -0.53 -6.96
C GLN A 6 -3.70 -2.03 -6.65
N LYS A 7 -3.78 -2.90 -7.66
CA LYS A 7 -3.65 -4.35 -7.48
C LYS A 7 -2.36 -4.72 -6.76
N VAL A 8 -1.23 -4.15 -7.16
CA VAL A 8 0.08 -4.41 -6.55
C VAL A 8 0.11 -3.92 -5.09
N SER A 9 -0.47 -2.76 -4.79
CA SER A 9 -0.53 -2.24 -3.42
C SER A 9 -1.41 -3.08 -2.49
N LEU A 10 -2.44 -3.73 -3.03
CA LEU A 10 -3.36 -4.60 -2.28
C LEU A 10 -2.90 -6.06 -2.20
N ALA A 11 -2.00 -6.48 -3.07
CA ALA A 11 -1.59 -7.87 -3.19
C ALA A 11 -0.90 -8.44 -1.94
N GLY A 12 -0.42 -7.59 -1.03
CA GLY A 12 0.31 -8.03 0.15
C GLY A 12 1.52 -8.88 -0.23
N GLY A 13 1.46 -10.17 0.08
CA GLY A 13 2.51 -11.15 -0.24
C GLY A 13 2.28 -11.94 -1.53
N GLU A 14 1.18 -11.73 -2.23
CA GLU A 14 0.91 -12.44 -3.48
C GLU A 14 1.92 -12.06 -4.57
N HIS A 15 2.41 -13.06 -5.26
CA HIS A 15 3.37 -12.85 -6.36
C HIS A 15 2.61 -12.50 -7.64
N LEU A 16 2.45 -11.22 -7.92
CA LEU A 16 1.96 -10.73 -9.21
C LEU A 16 3.15 -10.58 -10.16
N SER A 17 3.13 -11.34 -11.26
CA SER A 17 4.18 -11.26 -12.27
C SER A 17 3.96 -10.04 -13.18
N LEU A 18 5.05 -9.35 -13.54
CA LEU A 18 4.97 -8.27 -14.54
C LEU A 18 4.43 -8.77 -15.89
N ASN A 19 4.74 -10.02 -16.25
CA ASN A 19 4.27 -10.61 -17.49
C ASN A 19 2.75 -10.80 -17.48
N ASP A 20 2.19 -11.33 -16.38
CA ASP A 20 0.76 -11.55 -16.25
C ASP A 20 0.00 -10.22 -16.27
N MET A 21 0.51 -9.23 -15.53
CA MET A 21 -0.06 -7.88 -15.54
C MET A 21 0.01 -7.21 -16.92
N ALA A 22 1.10 -7.41 -17.64
CA ALA A 22 1.24 -6.88 -19.01
C ALA A 22 0.26 -7.56 -19.97
N GLN A 23 0.04 -8.85 -19.81
CA GLN A 23 -0.93 -9.61 -20.60
C GLN A 23 -2.37 -9.12 -20.33
N GLU A 24 -2.76 -8.93 -19.08
CA GLU A 24 -4.05 -8.32 -18.72
C GLU A 24 -4.25 -6.92 -19.33
N MET A 25 -3.15 -6.16 -19.45
CA MET A 25 -3.17 -4.79 -20.00
C MET A 25 -2.96 -4.74 -21.52
N TYR A 26 -2.95 -5.90 -22.19
CA TYR A 26 -2.73 -6.01 -23.64
C TYR A 26 -1.50 -5.25 -24.13
N CYS A 27 -0.38 -5.35 -23.39
CA CYS A 27 0.87 -4.69 -23.76
C CYS A 27 2.09 -5.55 -23.39
N SER A 28 3.27 -5.16 -23.88
CA SER A 28 4.50 -5.85 -23.48
C SER A 28 4.93 -5.45 -22.05
N PRO A 29 5.66 -6.33 -21.32
CA PRO A 29 6.20 -6.04 -19.99
C PRO A 29 7.03 -4.75 -19.96
N LYS A 30 7.82 -4.50 -21.00
CA LYS A 30 8.62 -3.27 -21.14
C LYS A 30 7.73 -2.02 -21.19
N VAL A 31 6.66 -2.08 -21.98
CA VAL A 31 5.70 -0.96 -22.11
C VAL A 31 4.95 -0.74 -20.79
N LEU A 32 4.49 -1.82 -20.12
CA LEU A 32 3.83 -1.68 -18.84
C LEU A 32 4.76 -1.07 -17.79
N ASN A 33 5.98 -1.58 -17.67
CA ASN A 33 6.97 -1.05 -16.72
C ASN A 33 7.27 0.44 -16.95
N GLN A 34 7.39 0.86 -18.22
CA GLN A 34 7.57 2.27 -18.56
C GLN A 34 6.36 3.13 -18.21
N ARG A 35 5.13 2.64 -18.46
CA ARG A 35 3.89 3.34 -18.10
C ARG A 35 3.76 3.50 -16.58
N ILE A 36 4.12 2.47 -15.81
CA ILE A 36 4.13 2.52 -14.34
C ILE A 36 5.14 3.57 -13.87
N LYS A 37 6.37 3.52 -14.40
CA LYS A 37 7.42 4.48 -14.05
C LYS A 37 7.00 5.93 -14.34
N ASN A 38 6.34 6.16 -15.47
CA ASN A 38 5.83 7.50 -15.82
C ASN A 38 4.66 7.95 -14.92
N ALA A 39 3.88 7.02 -14.37
CA ALA A 39 2.70 7.32 -13.55
C ALA A 39 3.04 7.55 -12.07
N CYS A 40 4.02 6.83 -11.51
CA CYS A 40 4.31 6.86 -10.08
C CYS A 40 5.82 6.93 -9.73
N GLY A 41 6.71 7.08 -10.71
CA GLY A 41 8.15 7.16 -10.47
C GLY A 41 8.85 5.80 -10.26
N TYR A 42 8.12 4.73 -9.95
CA TYR A 42 8.65 3.42 -9.63
C TYR A 42 8.65 2.46 -10.82
N THR A 43 9.67 1.62 -10.93
CA THR A 43 9.57 0.39 -11.73
C THR A 43 8.56 -0.57 -11.09
N TYR A 44 8.09 -1.56 -11.87
CA TYR A 44 7.16 -2.58 -11.33
C TYR A 44 7.72 -3.30 -10.10
N PHE A 45 9.00 -3.65 -10.11
CA PHE A 45 9.66 -4.29 -8.96
C PHE A 45 9.70 -3.37 -7.73
N GLN A 46 10.07 -2.10 -7.91
CA GLN A 46 10.07 -1.11 -6.83
C GLN A 46 8.66 -0.89 -6.28
N LEU A 47 7.64 -0.85 -7.16
CA LEU A 47 6.25 -0.75 -6.76
C LEU A 47 5.79 -1.93 -5.90
N GLN A 48 6.20 -3.16 -6.24
CA GLN A 48 5.92 -4.34 -5.41
C GLN A 48 6.56 -4.23 -4.03
N GLN A 49 7.82 -3.80 -3.96
CA GLN A 49 8.49 -3.60 -2.67
C GLN A 49 7.79 -2.50 -1.86
N TYR A 50 7.47 -1.38 -2.49
CA TYR A 50 6.72 -0.29 -1.86
C TYR A 50 5.37 -0.77 -1.31
N GLY A 51 4.59 -1.52 -2.11
CA GLY A 51 3.31 -2.09 -1.68
C GLY A 51 3.46 -3.00 -0.45
N ARG A 52 4.46 -3.87 -0.44
CA ARG A 52 4.75 -4.73 0.73
C ARG A 52 5.11 -3.92 1.98
N ILE A 53 5.89 -2.85 1.84
CA ILE A 53 6.28 -2.01 2.97
C ILE A 53 5.11 -1.19 3.50
N ILE A 54 4.28 -0.60 2.63
CA ILE A 54 3.07 0.11 3.06
C ILE A 54 2.12 -0.81 3.83
N ASN A 55 1.95 -2.06 3.35
CA ASN A 55 1.16 -3.07 4.05
C ASN A 55 1.79 -3.46 5.39
N ALA A 56 3.14 -3.57 5.46
CA ALA A 56 3.84 -3.82 6.72
C ALA A 56 3.58 -2.70 7.72
N CYS A 57 3.75 -1.45 7.32
CA CYS A 57 3.48 -0.29 8.17
C CYS A 57 2.04 -0.30 8.70
N ALA A 58 1.06 -0.55 7.82
CA ALA A 58 -0.34 -0.63 8.23
C ALA A 58 -0.61 -1.78 9.22
N LEU A 59 -0.02 -2.96 9.02
CA LEU A 59 -0.14 -4.09 9.94
C LEU A 59 0.52 -3.79 11.28
N LEU A 60 1.70 -3.22 11.29
CA LEU A 60 2.46 -2.91 12.49
C LEU A 60 1.83 -1.81 13.35
N HIS A 61 1.00 -0.93 12.76
CA HIS A 61 0.26 0.09 13.51
C HIS A 61 -0.79 -0.48 14.47
N PHE A 62 -1.36 -1.63 14.13
CA PHE A 62 -2.59 -2.07 14.75
C PHE A 62 -2.47 -3.39 15.50
N THR A 63 -1.29 -4.03 15.49
CA THR A 63 -1.25 -5.41 15.90
C THR A 63 -0.03 -5.77 16.73
N GLU A 64 -0.24 -6.71 17.64
CA GLU A 64 0.79 -7.48 18.32
C GLU A 64 1.32 -8.65 17.43
N LEU A 65 1.18 -8.53 16.11
CA LEU A 65 1.66 -9.56 15.18
C LEU A 65 3.18 -9.71 15.27
N THR A 66 3.65 -10.94 15.25
CA THR A 66 5.09 -11.20 15.25
C THR A 66 5.70 -10.81 13.91
N MET A 67 6.99 -10.46 13.93
CA MET A 67 7.72 -10.10 12.72
C MET A 67 7.80 -11.27 11.73
N GLU A 68 7.86 -12.50 12.24
CA GLU A 68 7.81 -13.72 11.45
C GLU A 68 6.49 -13.82 10.67
N TYR A 69 5.39 -13.54 11.35
CA TYR A 69 4.07 -13.59 10.72
C TYR A 69 3.92 -12.49 9.66
N VAL A 70 4.25 -11.24 9.99
CA VAL A 70 4.17 -10.10 9.04
C VAL A 70 5.07 -10.37 7.82
N SER A 71 6.31 -10.81 8.04
CA SER A 71 7.25 -11.16 6.98
C SER A 71 6.71 -12.25 6.05
N GLY A 72 6.16 -13.33 6.62
CA GLY A 72 5.57 -14.43 5.86
C GLY A 72 4.32 -14.01 5.09
N LEU A 73 3.41 -13.26 5.74
CA LEU A 73 2.18 -12.75 5.11
C LEU A 73 2.48 -11.87 3.90
N LEU A 74 3.53 -11.06 3.97
CA LEU A 74 3.94 -10.15 2.91
C LEU A 74 4.89 -10.79 1.87
N GLY A 75 5.11 -12.10 1.96
CA GLY A 75 5.88 -12.86 1.00
C GLY A 75 7.38 -12.53 0.97
N PHE A 76 7.94 -12.12 2.11
CA PHE A 76 9.39 -12.01 2.24
C PHE A 76 10.02 -13.40 2.47
N PRO A 77 11.16 -13.70 1.86
CA PRO A 77 11.79 -15.01 1.97
C PRO A 77 12.32 -15.32 3.39
N SER A 78 12.55 -14.29 4.19
CA SER A 78 12.99 -14.41 5.58
C SER A 78 12.77 -13.11 6.35
N VAL A 79 12.75 -13.20 7.68
CA VAL A 79 12.67 -12.02 8.56
C VAL A 79 13.85 -11.05 8.34
N PRO A 80 15.12 -11.49 8.21
CA PRO A 80 16.21 -10.57 7.87
C PRO A 80 16.02 -9.84 6.54
N ALA A 81 15.45 -10.51 5.51
CA ALA A 81 15.15 -9.86 4.24
C ALA A 81 14.07 -8.79 4.40
N PHE A 82 13.04 -9.07 5.20
CA PHE A 82 12.00 -8.08 5.57
C PHE A 82 12.62 -6.86 6.27
N TYR A 83 13.42 -7.06 7.33
CA TYR A 83 14.07 -5.97 8.06
C TYR A 83 14.88 -5.08 7.13
N ARG A 84 15.75 -5.66 6.30
CA ARG A 84 16.59 -4.90 5.36
C ARG A 84 15.78 -4.03 4.42
N VAL A 85 14.73 -4.59 3.82
CA VAL A 85 13.88 -3.82 2.88
C VAL A 85 13.07 -2.77 3.62
N PHE A 86 12.56 -3.09 4.80
CA PHE A 86 11.81 -2.15 5.63
C PHE A 86 12.69 -0.95 6.04
N GLU A 87 13.91 -1.20 6.54
CA GLU A 87 14.86 -0.15 6.92
C GLU A 87 15.25 0.75 5.74
N GLN A 88 15.40 0.17 4.53
CA GLN A 88 15.68 0.95 3.32
C GLN A 88 14.57 1.95 2.97
N HIS A 89 13.32 1.64 3.30
CA HIS A 89 12.17 2.49 2.97
C HIS A 89 11.73 3.40 4.12
N CYS A 90 11.93 2.96 5.35
CA CYS A 90 11.40 3.62 6.55
C CYS A 90 12.48 4.29 7.39
N ASN A 91 13.77 4.10 7.08
CA ASN A 91 14.92 4.58 7.86
C ASN A 91 14.91 4.15 9.34
N MET A 92 14.17 3.10 9.67
CA MET A 92 14.11 2.50 11.02
C MET A 92 13.71 1.03 10.91
N THR A 93 13.96 0.26 11.97
CA THR A 93 13.56 -1.15 12.00
C THR A 93 12.06 -1.32 12.15
N PRO A 94 11.47 -2.46 11.70
CA PRO A 94 10.04 -2.74 11.92
C PRO A 94 9.61 -2.67 13.38
N ARG A 95 10.47 -3.07 14.32
CA ARG A 95 10.19 -3.01 15.77
C ARG A 95 10.21 -1.58 16.32
N GLU A 96 11.16 -0.76 15.87
CA GLU A 96 11.18 0.66 16.21
C GLU A 96 9.95 1.35 15.68
N TYR A 97 9.60 1.09 14.41
CA TYR A 97 8.39 1.61 13.78
C TYR A 97 7.14 1.24 14.58
N GLN A 98 6.96 -0.05 14.90
CA GLN A 98 5.82 -0.51 15.68
C GLN A 98 5.72 0.21 17.04
N ARG A 99 6.83 0.36 17.75
CA ARG A 99 6.88 1.04 19.05
C ARG A 99 6.54 2.52 18.97
N GLU A 100 7.01 3.20 17.93
CA GLU A 100 6.85 4.65 17.75
C GLU A 100 5.47 5.02 17.25
N PHE A 101 4.92 4.22 16.34
CA PHE A 101 3.69 4.57 15.61
C PHE A 101 2.45 3.78 16.00
N ILE A 102 2.50 2.92 17.02
CA ILE A 102 1.27 2.26 17.53
C ILE A 102 0.21 3.32 17.83
N GLY A 103 -0.89 3.27 17.09
CA GLY A 103 -2.04 4.16 17.24
C GLY A 103 -1.93 5.56 16.62
N ASN A 104 -0.76 5.97 16.10
CA ASN A 104 -0.51 7.31 15.60
C ASN A 104 0.16 7.32 14.22
N GLY A 105 -0.44 6.70 13.21
CA GLY A 105 0.13 6.60 11.88
C GLY A 105 0.41 7.94 11.19
N LYS A 106 1.57 8.52 11.46
CA LYS A 106 2.20 9.50 10.58
C LYS A 106 3.49 8.89 10.09
N MET A 107 3.50 8.45 8.86
CA MET A 107 4.70 8.09 8.15
C MET A 107 4.72 8.86 6.84
N GLU A 108 5.75 9.66 6.67
CA GLU A 108 6.06 10.26 5.38
C GLU A 108 6.94 9.27 4.61
N MET A 109 6.34 8.53 3.71
CA MET A 109 7.10 7.82 2.67
C MET A 109 7.15 8.74 1.45
N GLU A 110 8.33 8.98 0.91
CA GLU A 110 8.48 9.70 -0.34
C GLU A 110 7.79 8.92 -1.46
N GLY A 111 6.64 9.41 -1.88
CA GLY A 111 5.88 8.88 -3.02
C GLY A 111 5.80 9.92 -4.12
N ASP A 112 6.28 9.60 -5.31
CA ASP A 112 6.15 10.46 -6.48
C ASP A 112 4.68 10.50 -6.94
N GLY A 113 4.06 11.64 -6.72
CA GLY A 113 2.73 11.96 -7.23
C GLY A 113 1.57 11.71 -6.26
N ILE A 114 0.54 12.53 -6.44
CA ILE A 114 -0.64 12.60 -5.56
C ILE A 114 -1.39 11.27 -5.42
N GLY A 115 -1.38 10.43 -6.46
CA GLY A 115 -2.02 9.12 -6.42
C GLY A 115 -1.34 8.17 -5.42
N MET A 116 -0.01 8.16 -5.37
CA MET A 116 0.74 7.34 -4.40
C MET A 116 0.53 7.84 -2.98
N GLN A 117 0.54 9.15 -2.77
CA GLN A 117 0.26 9.77 -1.47
C GLN A 117 -1.15 9.43 -0.99
N PHE A 118 -2.15 9.43 -1.88
CA PHE A 118 -3.51 9.03 -1.55
C PHE A 118 -3.60 7.56 -1.15
N LEU A 119 -2.96 6.66 -1.91
CA LEU A 119 -2.92 5.23 -1.54
C LEU A 119 -2.27 5.04 -0.17
N GLN A 120 -1.13 5.66 0.06
CA GLN A 120 -0.43 5.61 1.35
C GLN A 120 -1.33 6.09 2.50
N TYR A 121 -1.98 7.24 2.33
CA TYR A 121 -2.90 7.76 3.34
C TYR A 121 -4.03 6.78 3.66
N LEU A 122 -4.64 6.17 2.66
CA LEU A 122 -5.69 5.19 2.85
C LEU A 122 -5.19 3.94 3.58
N HIS A 123 -4.03 3.41 3.18
CA HIS A 123 -3.44 2.24 3.83
C HIS A 123 -3.05 2.50 5.30
N LEU A 124 -2.53 3.67 5.61
CA LEU A 124 -2.11 4.02 6.98
C LEU A 124 -3.28 4.42 7.89
N ASN A 125 -4.43 4.79 7.32
CA ASN A 125 -5.57 5.27 8.08
C ASN A 125 -6.84 4.43 7.90
N PHE A 126 -6.76 3.24 7.28
CA PHE A 126 -7.95 2.44 6.92
C PHE A 126 -8.84 2.07 8.11
N MET A 127 -8.29 1.94 9.32
CA MET A 127 -9.05 1.65 10.53
C MET A 127 -9.67 2.90 11.17
N LYS A 128 -9.21 4.10 10.80
CA LYS A 128 -9.76 5.34 11.31
C LYS A 128 -11.04 5.73 10.57
N GLU A 129 -11.82 6.59 11.21
CA GLU A 129 -12.94 7.22 10.55
C GLU A 129 -12.43 8.36 9.65
N ILE A 130 -12.20 8.02 8.39
CA ILE A 130 -11.74 8.96 7.34
C ILE A 130 -12.83 9.20 6.31
N ASN A 131 -12.84 10.41 5.76
CA ASN A 131 -13.75 10.84 4.71
C ASN A 131 -13.05 11.82 3.76
N ILE A 132 -13.75 12.28 2.75
CA ILE A 132 -13.19 13.20 1.75
C ILE A 132 -12.82 14.54 2.37
N GLU A 133 -13.57 15.00 3.36
CA GLU A 133 -13.33 16.27 4.06
C GLU A 133 -12.00 16.22 4.80
N LYS A 134 -11.77 15.19 5.65
CA LYS A 134 -10.49 14.98 6.35
C LYS A 134 -9.32 14.83 5.38
N MET A 135 -9.54 14.11 4.27
CA MET A 135 -8.52 13.95 3.24
C MET A 135 -8.23 15.27 2.52
N SER A 136 -9.25 16.09 2.31
CA SER A 136 -9.10 17.43 1.73
C SER A 136 -8.26 18.35 2.60
N GLU A 137 -8.46 18.29 3.92
CA GLU A 137 -7.67 19.03 4.91
C GLU A 137 -6.22 18.55 4.93
N GLU A 138 -5.99 17.24 4.99
CA GLU A 138 -4.64 16.63 5.03
C GLU A 138 -3.79 17.01 3.82
N PHE A 139 -4.39 17.02 2.62
CA PHE A 139 -3.69 17.30 1.36
C PHE A 139 -3.83 18.75 0.88
N TYR A 140 -4.45 19.64 1.67
CA TYR A 140 -4.70 21.04 1.31
C TYR A 140 -5.41 21.18 -0.06
N LEU A 141 -6.36 20.28 -0.33
CA LEU A 141 -7.13 20.24 -1.58
C LEU A 141 -8.61 20.53 -1.30
N LYS A 142 -9.33 20.99 -2.33
CA LYS A 142 -10.79 21.09 -2.24
C LYS A 142 -11.43 19.68 -2.33
N PRO A 143 -12.56 19.42 -1.63
CA PRO A 143 -13.26 18.12 -1.69
C PRO A 143 -13.59 17.68 -3.12
N TYR A 144 -13.95 18.60 -3.98
CA TYR A 144 -14.18 18.33 -5.39
C TYR A 144 -12.92 17.81 -6.10
N THR A 145 -11.75 18.40 -5.83
CA THR A 145 -10.47 17.98 -6.41
C THR A 145 -10.11 16.57 -5.95
N VAL A 146 -10.30 16.27 -4.67
CA VAL A 146 -10.08 14.91 -4.13
C VAL A 146 -10.97 13.90 -4.87
N LYS A 147 -12.28 14.18 -5.03
CA LYS A 147 -13.20 13.32 -5.80
C LYS A 147 -12.75 13.11 -7.25
N GLN A 148 -12.28 14.17 -7.92
CA GLN A 148 -11.77 14.07 -9.29
C GLN A 148 -10.51 13.21 -9.38
N ILE A 149 -9.61 13.30 -8.41
CA ILE A 149 -8.40 12.46 -8.35
C ILE A 149 -8.81 10.99 -8.23
N PHE A 150 -9.73 10.65 -7.32
CA PHE A 150 -10.22 9.26 -7.21
C PHE A 150 -10.76 8.74 -8.54
N LYS A 151 -11.61 9.51 -9.19
CA LYS A 151 -12.21 9.13 -10.48
C LYS A 151 -11.17 9.01 -11.60
N ASN A 152 -10.26 9.97 -11.72
CA ASN A 152 -9.34 10.06 -12.86
C ASN A 152 -8.10 9.16 -12.68
N VAL A 153 -7.61 9.02 -11.45
CA VAL A 153 -6.42 8.23 -11.13
C VAL A 153 -6.80 6.77 -10.88
N PHE A 154 -7.73 6.51 -9.97
CA PHE A 154 -8.06 5.15 -9.57
C PHE A 154 -9.24 4.54 -10.36
N GLY A 155 -10.02 5.35 -11.08
CA GLY A 155 -11.19 4.88 -11.82
C GLY A 155 -12.35 4.46 -10.90
N THR A 156 -12.29 4.79 -9.62
CA THR A 156 -13.28 4.43 -8.59
C THR A 156 -13.54 5.62 -7.66
N ASP A 157 -14.44 5.49 -6.71
CA ASP A 157 -14.67 6.50 -5.70
C ASP A 157 -13.89 6.19 -4.39
N PHE A 158 -13.78 7.20 -3.54
CA PHE A 158 -13.10 7.11 -2.24
C PHE A 158 -13.59 5.95 -1.39
N ARG A 159 -14.91 5.79 -1.27
CA ARG A 159 -15.52 4.77 -0.39
C ARG A 159 -15.24 3.36 -0.89
N SER A 160 -15.37 3.16 -2.20
CA SER A 160 -15.11 1.87 -2.84
C SER A 160 -13.65 1.45 -2.63
N LEU A 161 -12.68 2.33 -2.91
CA LEU A 161 -11.26 2.02 -2.71
C LEU A 161 -10.92 1.77 -1.24
N LEU A 162 -11.45 2.59 -0.32
CA LEU A 162 -11.24 2.39 1.12
C LEU A 162 -11.80 1.04 1.59
N ASN A 163 -12.97 0.65 1.10
CA ASN A 163 -13.57 -0.64 1.45
C ASN A 163 -12.76 -1.82 0.90
N GLU A 164 -12.23 -1.73 -0.32
CA GLU A 164 -11.32 -2.75 -0.86
C GLU A 164 -10.09 -2.92 0.04
N ILE A 165 -9.45 -1.82 0.45
CA ILE A 165 -8.32 -1.83 1.38
C ILE A 165 -8.72 -2.49 2.70
N ARG A 166 -9.87 -2.10 3.28
CA ARG A 166 -10.38 -2.67 4.53
C ARG A 166 -10.62 -4.17 4.44
N VAL A 167 -11.20 -4.65 3.35
CA VAL A 167 -11.46 -6.08 3.11
C VAL A 167 -10.15 -6.85 2.99
N CYS A 168 -9.14 -6.31 2.30
CA CYS A 168 -7.83 -6.94 2.19
C CYS A 168 -7.17 -7.11 3.57
N TYR A 169 -7.18 -6.08 4.41
CA TYR A 169 -6.63 -6.20 5.76
C TYR A 169 -7.46 -7.10 6.67
N ALA A 170 -8.79 -7.03 6.60
CA ALA A 170 -9.66 -7.95 7.35
C ALA A 170 -9.36 -9.41 7.01
N ALA A 171 -9.18 -9.74 5.74
CA ALA A 171 -8.80 -11.08 5.31
C ALA A 171 -7.40 -11.48 5.83
N ALA A 172 -6.44 -10.55 5.86
CA ALA A 172 -5.12 -10.79 6.44
C ALA A 172 -5.20 -11.06 7.95
N PHE A 173 -5.96 -10.27 8.70
CA PHE A 173 -6.17 -10.48 10.14
C PHE A 173 -6.89 -11.79 10.45
N LEU A 174 -7.91 -12.14 9.68
CA LEU A 174 -8.63 -13.42 9.86
C LEU A 174 -7.73 -14.65 9.62
N ARG A 175 -6.79 -14.57 8.69
CA ARG A 175 -5.79 -15.62 8.48
C ARG A 175 -4.76 -15.69 9.62
N SER A 176 -4.51 -14.58 10.33
CA SER A 176 -3.56 -14.51 11.44
C SER A 176 -4.14 -15.07 12.72
N THR A 177 -5.42 -14.82 12.95
CA THR A 177 -6.13 -15.41 14.06
C THR A 177 -6.47 -16.84 13.65
N LYS A 178 -5.77 -17.82 14.24
CA LYS A 178 -6.28 -19.20 14.27
C LYS A 178 -7.55 -19.18 15.11
N LEU A 179 -8.66 -18.81 14.48
CA LEU A 179 -9.98 -19.12 15.01
C LEU A 179 -10.12 -20.64 14.88
N SER A 180 -9.63 -21.33 15.88
CA SER A 180 -9.95 -22.72 16.15
C SER A 180 -11.40 -22.82 16.64
#